data_03735f3c2a0936cb2cea46aba9e692d7
#
_entry.id   03735f3c2a0936cb2cea46aba9e692d7
#
_cell.length_a   1.000
_cell.length_b   1.000
_cell.length_c   1.000
_cell.angle_alpha   90.00
_cell.angle_beta   90.00
_cell.angle_gamma   90.00
#
_symmetry.space_group_name_H-M   'P 1'
#
loop_
_entity.id
_entity.type
_entity.pdbx_description
1 polymer ?
#
loop_
_entity_poly.entity_id
_entity_poly.type
_entity_poly.pdbx_seq_one_letter_code
_entity_poly.pdbx_strand_id
1 'polypeptide(L)'
;MRLPAWQVRCTAVASSHVLTFCLAAVLMSGCAAPPEIPRWFDGFQRFPIRTASVNGHRIAYLDEGQGPPLILLHGYGGSMWQWEYQQLPLSGQFRVITPDLIGSGLSDKPPLDYRPEELIESIRGLMDALGLPTATLIGNSMGGGVAIG
;
A
#
# COMPACT_ATOMS: atom_id res chain seq x y z
N MET A 1 -20.26 -11.82 -1.85
CA MET A 1 -20.15 -11.71 -3.32
C MET A 1 -18.88 -12.44 -3.73
N ARG A 2 -18.99 -13.61 -4.41
CA ARG A 2 -17.83 -14.44 -4.75
C ARG A 2 -17.22 -13.93 -6.04
N LEU A 3 -15.92 -13.65 -6.04
CA LEU A 3 -15.18 -13.29 -7.25
C LEU A 3 -15.01 -14.52 -8.17
N PRO A 4 -15.06 -14.36 -9.50
CA PRO A 4 -14.92 -15.48 -10.42
C PRO A 4 -13.47 -15.97 -10.49
N ALA A 5 -13.29 -17.29 -10.42
CA ALA A 5 -12.00 -17.93 -10.60
C ALA A 5 -11.56 -17.83 -12.08
N TRP A 6 -10.42 -17.22 -12.35
CA TRP A 6 -9.79 -17.23 -13.67
C TRP A 6 -9.20 -18.60 -13.97
N GLN A 7 -9.85 -19.35 -14.81
CA GLN A 7 -9.29 -20.59 -15.36
C GLN A 7 -8.40 -20.26 -16.55
N VAL A 8 -7.09 -20.38 -16.38
CA VAL A 8 -6.13 -20.37 -17.49
C VAL A 8 -6.19 -21.75 -18.16
N ARG A 9 -6.74 -21.84 -19.37
CA ARG A 9 -6.69 -23.04 -20.20
C ARG A 9 -5.39 -23.01 -21.00
N CYS A 10 -4.45 -23.89 -20.67
CA CYS A 10 -3.31 -24.19 -21.54
C CYS A 10 -3.76 -25.17 -22.63
N THR A 11 -3.83 -24.72 -23.86
CA THR A 11 -3.98 -25.61 -25.04
C THR A 11 -2.60 -25.97 -25.58
N ALA A 12 -2.20 -27.23 -25.41
CA ALA A 12 -0.99 -27.75 -26.01
C ALA A 12 -1.29 -28.21 -27.46
N VAL A 13 -0.58 -27.65 -28.44
CA VAL A 13 -0.55 -28.14 -29.81
C VAL A 13 0.59 -29.15 -29.93
N ALA A 14 0.28 -30.43 -30.06
CA ALA A 14 1.25 -31.49 -30.23
C ALA A 14 1.61 -31.67 -31.72
N SER A 15 2.88 -31.47 -32.07
CA SER A 15 3.50 -31.93 -33.30
C SER A 15 4.28 -33.23 -33.06
N SER A 16 4.09 -34.22 -33.89
CA SER A 16 4.22 -35.65 -33.65
C SER A 16 5.65 -36.25 -33.72
N HIS A 17 6.74 -35.55 -33.54
CA HIS A 17 8.10 -36.13 -33.66
C HIS A 17 9.12 -35.79 -32.58
N VAL A 18 8.70 -35.37 -31.36
CA VAL A 18 9.58 -35.14 -30.21
C VAL A 18 9.04 -35.80 -28.92
N LEU A 19 8.52 -37.02 -29.07
CA LEU A 19 7.63 -37.62 -28.04
C LEU A 19 8.35 -38.43 -26.97
N THR A 20 9.67 -38.55 -26.96
CA THR A 20 10.33 -39.45 -25.98
C THR A 20 11.17 -38.74 -24.91
N PHE A 21 11.54 -37.50 -25.09
CA PHE A 21 12.32 -36.76 -24.07
C PHE A 21 11.53 -35.66 -23.33
N CYS A 22 10.38 -35.27 -23.85
CA CYS A 22 9.54 -34.25 -23.18
C CYS A 22 8.56 -34.83 -22.15
N LEU A 23 8.31 -36.13 -22.15
CA LEU A 23 7.35 -36.73 -21.21
C LEU A 23 7.86 -36.78 -19.78
N ALA A 24 9.18 -36.83 -19.56
CA ALA A 24 9.77 -36.76 -18.22
C ALA A 24 9.83 -35.34 -17.64
N ALA A 25 9.89 -34.33 -18.49
CA ALA A 25 9.95 -32.92 -18.04
C ALA A 25 8.57 -32.33 -17.72
N VAL A 26 7.50 -32.84 -18.35
CA VAL A 26 6.12 -32.33 -18.12
C VAL A 26 5.52 -32.88 -16.81
N LEU A 27 6.02 -33.99 -16.29
CA LEU A 27 5.57 -34.55 -14.99
C LEU A 27 6.21 -33.86 -13.78
N MET A 28 7.23 -33.02 -13.99
CA MET A 28 7.86 -32.23 -12.92
C MET A 28 7.40 -30.77 -12.89
N SER A 29 6.59 -30.34 -13.85
CA SER A 29 5.86 -29.07 -13.76
C SER A 29 4.62 -29.31 -12.90
N GLY A 30 4.82 -29.73 -11.67
CA GLY A 30 3.84 -29.50 -10.62
C GLY A 30 3.51 -28.01 -10.71
N CYS A 31 2.24 -27.65 -10.96
CA CYS A 31 1.77 -26.29 -10.74
C CYS A 31 2.24 -25.94 -9.32
N ALA A 32 3.32 -25.15 -9.21
CA ALA A 32 3.69 -24.58 -7.93
C ALA A 32 2.42 -23.89 -7.45
N ALA A 33 1.93 -24.30 -6.29
CA ALA A 33 0.83 -23.60 -5.67
C ALA A 33 1.21 -22.11 -5.68
N PRO A 34 0.31 -21.21 -6.01
CA PRO A 34 0.60 -19.79 -5.94
C PRO A 34 1.21 -19.54 -4.56
N PRO A 35 2.28 -18.72 -4.46
CA PRO A 35 2.91 -18.47 -3.19
C PRO A 35 1.81 -18.09 -2.20
N GLU A 36 1.73 -18.83 -1.09
CA GLU A 36 0.77 -18.50 -0.04
C GLU A 36 1.03 -17.05 0.36
N ILE A 37 0.01 -16.22 0.26
CA ILE A 37 0.07 -14.85 0.77
C ILE A 37 0.37 -15.00 2.26
N PRO A 38 1.49 -14.46 2.75
CA PRO A 38 1.85 -14.63 4.15
C PRO A 38 0.70 -14.15 5.05
N ARG A 39 0.41 -14.86 6.14
CA ARG A 39 -0.68 -14.52 7.06
C ARG A 39 -0.59 -13.11 7.64
N TRP A 40 0.60 -12.53 7.67
CA TRP A 40 0.78 -11.12 8.04
C TRP A 40 0.13 -10.16 7.03
N PHE A 41 -0.02 -10.56 5.76
CA PHE A 41 -0.71 -9.77 4.75
C PHE A 41 -2.23 -9.70 5.01
N ASP A 42 -2.80 -10.69 5.68
CA ASP A 42 -4.22 -10.65 6.08
C ASP A 42 -4.51 -9.54 7.11
N GLY A 43 -3.49 -9.06 7.81
CA GLY A 43 -3.57 -7.93 8.74
C GLY A 43 -3.95 -6.62 8.07
N PHE A 44 -3.56 -6.41 6.81
CA PHE A 44 -3.82 -5.19 6.05
C PHE A 44 -5.28 -4.99 5.67
N GLN A 45 -6.03 -6.07 5.50
CA GLN A 45 -7.45 -5.99 5.18
C GLN A 45 -8.32 -5.59 6.37
N ARG A 46 -7.74 -5.46 7.56
CA ARG A 46 -8.46 -5.09 8.78
C ARG A 46 -8.83 -3.61 8.84
N PHE A 47 -8.08 -2.77 8.17
CA PHE A 47 -8.28 -1.32 8.24
C PHE A 47 -8.97 -0.81 6.99
N PRO A 48 -10.09 -0.09 7.12
CA PRO A 48 -10.74 0.53 5.99
C PRO A 48 -9.85 1.63 5.42
N ILE A 49 -9.51 1.51 4.14
CA ILE A 49 -8.79 2.56 3.43
C ILE A 49 -9.75 3.70 3.19
N ARG A 50 -9.37 4.89 3.65
CA ARG A 50 -10.09 6.14 3.46
C ARG A 50 -9.41 6.97 2.39
N THR A 51 -10.12 7.97 1.88
CA THR A 51 -9.56 8.94 0.94
C THR A 51 -9.98 10.35 1.30
N ALA A 52 -9.09 11.31 1.07
CA ALA A 52 -9.37 12.74 1.15
C ALA A 52 -8.98 13.41 -0.16
N SER A 53 -9.68 14.48 -0.53
CA SER A 53 -9.27 15.34 -1.64
C SER A 53 -8.37 16.45 -1.10
N VAL A 54 -7.16 16.51 -1.62
CA VAL A 54 -6.12 17.48 -1.24
C VAL A 54 -5.61 18.15 -2.51
N ASN A 55 -5.81 19.45 -2.64
CA ASN A 55 -5.39 20.22 -3.83
C ASN A 55 -5.85 19.61 -5.17
N GLY A 56 -7.07 19.01 -5.18
CA GLY A 56 -7.63 18.36 -6.36
C GLY A 56 -7.15 16.93 -6.60
N HIS A 57 -6.28 16.40 -5.75
CA HIS A 57 -5.79 15.02 -5.82
C HIS A 57 -6.32 14.18 -4.66
N ARG A 58 -6.49 12.91 -4.91
CA ARG A 58 -6.96 11.94 -3.91
C ARG A 58 -5.76 11.40 -3.12
N ILE A 59 -5.78 11.57 -1.82
CA ILE A 59 -4.83 10.95 -0.88
C ILE A 59 -5.53 9.79 -0.18
N ALA A 60 -4.96 8.59 -0.29
CA ALA A 60 -5.42 7.40 0.42
C ALA A 60 -4.71 7.31 1.78
N TYR A 61 -5.44 6.90 2.81
CA TYR A 61 -4.88 6.80 4.17
C TYR A 61 -5.64 5.80 5.03
N LEU A 62 -4.99 5.31 6.08
CA LEU A 62 -5.62 4.65 7.23
C LEU A 62 -5.86 5.67 8.32
N ASP A 63 -6.91 5.48 9.13
CA ASP A 63 -7.25 6.36 10.25
C ASP A 63 -7.90 5.53 11.36
N GLU A 64 -7.10 5.21 12.38
CA GLU A 64 -7.48 4.30 13.45
C GLU A 64 -7.18 4.88 14.82
N GLY A 65 -8.01 4.48 15.79
CA GLY A 65 -7.88 4.93 17.18
C GLY A 65 -8.49 6.29 17.45
N GLN A 66 -8.32 6.73 18.69
CA GLN A 66 -8.79 8.02 19.19
C GLN A 66 -7.71 8.63 20.10
N GLY A 67 -7.67 9.95 20.20
CA GLY A 67 -6.69 10.66 21.02
C GLY A 67 -5.88 11.67 20.23
N PRO A 68 -4.70 12.07 20.72
CA PRO A 68 -3.84 13.01 20.01
C PRO A 68 -3.48 12.51 18.61
N PRO A 69 -3.56 13.35 17.56
CA PRO A 69 -3.25 12.92 16.19
C PRO A 69 -1.78 12.58 16.01
N LEU A 70 -1.52 11.42 15.39
CA LEU A 70 -0.21 10.92 15.04
C LEU A 70 -0.21 10.52 13.57
N ILE A 71 0.65 11.14 12.75
CA ILE A 71 0.75 10.84 11.31
C ILE A 71 2.04 10.09 11.05
N LEU A 72 1.95 8.93 10.38
CA LEU A 72 3.07 8.06 10.06
C LEU A 72 3.38 8.17 8.55
N LEU A 73 4.56 8.70 8.21
CA LEU A 73 4.98 9.00 6.83
C LEU A 73 6.01 7.98 6.34
N HIS A 74 5.69 7.26 5.28
CA HIS A 74 6.57 6.24 4.69
C HIS A 74 7.76 6.84 3.93
N GLY A 75 8.77 6.00 3.66
CA GLY A 75 9.95 6.37 2.88
C GLY A 75 9.72 6.30 1.36
N TYR A 76 10.75 6.65 0.60
CA TYR A 76 10.75 6.54 -0.85
C TYR A 76 10.46 5.10 -1.31
N GLY A 77 9.59 4.95 -2.31
CA GLY A 77 9.16 3.64 -2.80
C GLY A 77 8.30 2.84 -1.83
N GLY A 78 7.96 3.40 -0.66
CA GLY A 78 7.09 2.79 0.33
C GLY A 78 5.61 3.09 0.09
N SER A 79 4.81 2.71 1.07
CA SER A 79 3.38 2.99 1.15
C SER A 79 2.92 2.95 2.61
N MET A 80 1.64 3.23 2.87
CA MET A 80 1.02 3.14 4.21
C MET A 80 1.32 1.80 4.90
N TRP A 81 1.51 0.73 4.14
CA TRP A 81 1.80 -0.61 4.64
C TRP A 81 3.15 -0.75 5.35
N GLN A 82 4.06 0.20 5.18
CA GLN A 82 5.32 0.22 5.90
C GLN A 82 5.11 0.28 7.43
N TRP A 83 3.98 0.80 7.87
CA TRP A 83 3.64 1.04 9.27
C TRP A 83 2.69 0.00 9.89
N GLU A 84 2.54 -1.13 9.23
CA GLU A 84 1.63 -2.20 9.63
C GLU A 84 1.75 -2.58 11.10
N TYR A 85 2.98 -2.80 11.57
CA TYR A 85 3.23 -3.24 12.94
C TYR A 85 3.06 -2.13 13.98
N GLN A 86 3.09 -0.87 13.56
CA GLN A 86 2.95 0.30 14.41
C GLN A 86 1.50 0.78 14.49
N GLN A 87 0.73 0.63 13.42
CA GLN A 87 -0.63 1.13 13.30
C GLN A 87 -1.52 0.69 14.48
N LEU A 88 -1.66 -0.60 14.69
CA LEU A 88 -2.55 -1.15 15.69
C LEU A 88 -2.07 -0.87 17.14
N PRO A 89 -0.81 -1.11 17.53
CA PRO A 89 -0.37 -0.79 18.88
C PRO A 89 -0.50 0.69 19.24
N LEU A 90 -0.20 1.60 18.31
CA LEU A 90 -0.29 3.04 18.55
C LEU A 90 -1.74 3.54 18.60
N SER A 91 -2.64 2.92 17.85
CA SER A 91 -4.07 3.31 17.84
C SER A 91 -4.79 3.10 19.17
N GLY A 92 -4.18 2.37 20.10
CA GLY A 92 -4.68 2.26 21.48
C GLY A 92 -4.54 3.55 22.31
N GLN A 93 -3.69 4.48 21.91
CA GLN A 93 -3.41 5.73 22.63
C GLN A 93 -3.52 6.98 21.76
N PHE A 94 -3.43 6.85 20.44
CA PHE A 94 -3.43 7.94 19.47
C PHE A 94 -4.49 7.73 18.40
N ARG A 95 -4.92 8.81 17.75
CA ARG A 95 -5.55 8.73 16.44
C ARG A 95 -4.44 8.63 15.40
N VAL A 96 -4.18 7.42 14.89
CA VAL A 96 -3.07 7.12 13.99
C VAL A 96 -3.54 7.24 12.55
N ILE A 97 -2.94 8.17 11.81
CA ILE A 97 -3.22 8.42 10.40
C ILE A 97 -1.98 8.02 9.61
N THR A 98 -2.16 7.12 8.65
CA THR A 98 -1.05 6.60 7.83
C THR A 98 -1.38 6.80 6.36
N PRO A 99 -0.98 7.93 5.76
CA PRO A 99 -1.24 8.19 4.35
C PRO A 99 -0.26 7.46 3.44
N ASP A 100 -0.72 7.15 2.23
CA ASP A 100 0.15 7.06 1.08
C ASP A 100 0.48 8.49 0.62
N LEU A 101 1.76 8.84 0.59
CA LEU A 101 2.19 10.15 0.06
C LEU A 101 1.75 10.29 -1.40
N ILE A 102 1.45 11.52 -1.83
CA ILE A 102 1.12 11.77 -3.24
C ILE A 102 2.22 11.20 -4.15
N GLY A 103 1.84 10.51 -5.21
CA GLY A 103 2.77 9.76 -6.07
C GLY A 103 3.00 8.32 -5.64
N SER A 104 2.49 7.87 -4.49
CA SER A 104 2.76 6.55 -3.92
C SER A 104 1.49 5.74 -3.66
N GLY A 105 1.66 4.44 -3.51
CA GLY A 105 0.62 3.51 -3.06
C GLY A 105 -0.72 3.67 -3.79
N LEU A 106 -1.79 3.90 -3.02
CA LEU A 106 -3.15 4.08 -3.51
C LEU A 106 -3.54 5.56 -3.69
N SER A 107 -2.66 6.51 -3.34
CA SER A 107 -2.84 7.93 -3.65
C SER A 107 -2.68 8.21 -5.13
N ASP A 108 -3.21 9.33 -5.59
CA ASP A 108 -3.06 9.77 -6.97
C ASP A 108 -1.59 10.02 -7.32
N LYS A 109 -1.28 9.87 -8.60
CA LYS A 109 0.06 10.01 -9.18
C LYS A 109 0.06 11.05 -10.29
N PRO A 110 -0.23 12.33 -9.96
CA PRO A 110 -0.20 13.39 -10.96
C PRO A 110 1.21 13.59 -11.53
N PRO A 111 1.36 14.19 -12.69
CA PRO A 111 2.65 14.51 -13.30
C PRO A 111 3.32 15.68 -12.58
N LEU A 112 3.80 15.46 -11.36
CA LEU A 112 4.55 16.40 -10.53
C LEU A 112 6.03 16.03 -10.49
N ASP A 113 6.86 16.97 -10.07
CA ASP A 113 8.30 16.72 -9.84
C ASP A 113 8.55 15.96 -8.53
N TYR A 114 7.52 15.86 -7.66
CA TYR A 114 7.57 15.22 -6.33
C TYR A 114 8.69 15.77 -5.44
N ARG A 115 8.91 17.08 -5.51
CA ARG A 115 9.86 17.77 -4.64
C ARG A 115 9.39 17.74 -3.19
N PRO A 116 10.29 17.88 -2.21
CA PRO A 116 9.93 17.89 -0.78
C PRO A 116 8.76 18.83 -0.47
N GLU A 117 8.74 20.03 -1.06
CA GLU A 117 7.69 21.02 -0.85
C GLU A 117 6.31 20.53 -1.26
N GLU A 118 6.22 19.80 -2.37
CA GLU A 118 4.95 19.24 -2.87
C GLU A 118 4.44 18.12 -1.95
N LEU A 119 5.35 17.32 -1.40
CA LEU A 119 5.01 16.29 -0.42
C LEU A 119 4.54 16.91 0.90
N ILE A 120 5.23 17.95 1.38
CA ILE A 120 4.87 18.70 2.60
C ILE A 120 3.48 19.33 2.44
N GLU A 121 3.23 20.02 1.33
CA GLU A 121 1.93 20.64 1.06
C GLU A 121 0.80 19.58 0.94
N SER A 122 1.10 18.38 0.44
CA SER A 122 0.10 17.32 0.40
C SER A 122 -0.28 16.84 1.81
N ILE A 123 0.66 16.79 2.75
CA ILE A 123 0.38 16.42 4.14
C ILE A 123 -0.32 17.55 4.88
N ARG A 124 0.05 18.81 4.67
CA ARG A 124 -0.69 19.95 5.22
C ARG A 124 -2.15 19.94 4.76
N GLY A 125 -2.37 19.79 3.44
CA GLY A 125 -3.71 19.70 2.90
C GLY A 125 -4.50 18.49 3.41
N LEU A 126 -3.84 17.36 3.69
CA LEU A 126 -4.48 16.23 4.35
C LEU A 126 -4.89 16.58 5.79
N MET A 127 -4.03 17.25 6.55
CA MET A 127 -4.35 17.70 7.92
C MET A 127 -5.55 18.64 7.89
N ASP A 128 -5.59 19.59 6.96
CA ASP A 128 -6.73 20.52 6.78
C ASP A 128 -8.02 19.77 6.45
N ALA A 129 -7.96 18.84 5.51
CA ALA A 129 -9.11 18.01 5.10
C ALA A 129 -9.66 17.14 6.26
N LEU A 130 -8.80 16.76 7.22
CA LEU A 130 -9.16 15.99 8.40
C LEU A 130 -9.50 16.86 9.62
N GLY A 131 -9.43 18.18 9.50
CA GLY A 131 -9.67 19.12 10.59
C GLY A 131 -8.63 19.02 11.72
N LEU A 132 -7.38 18.77 11.39
CA LEU A 132 -6.29 18.60 12.34
C LEU A 132 -5.42 19.86 12.40
N PRO A 133 -5.61 20.74 13.38
CA PRO A 133 -4.79 21.97 13.51
C PRO A 133 -3.34 21.67 13.93
N THR A 134 -3.12 20.52 14.56
CA THR A 134 -1.81 20.03 14.98
C THR A 134 -1.77 18.52 14.93
N ALA A 135 -0.60 17.93 14.66
CA ALA A 135 -0.35 16.51 14.78
C ALA A 135 1.12 16.25 15.13
N THR A 136 1.40 15.11 15.77
CA THR A 136 2.76 14.58 15.84
C THR A 136 3.06 13.84 14.54
N LEU A 137 4.22 14.10 13.92
CA LEU A 137 4.65 13.45 12.69
C LEU A 137 5.81 12.50 12.99
N ILE A 138 5.71 11.28 12.50
CA ILE A 138 6.80 10.29 12.48
C ILE A 138 7.06 9.92 11.02
N GLY A 139 8.28 10.06 10.56
CA GLY A 139 8.65 9.76 9.18
C GLY A 139 9.85 8.84 9.09
N ASN A 140 9.82 7.96 8.11
CA ASN A 140 10.97 7.15 7.72
C ASN A 140 11.62 7.73 6.47
N SER A 141 12.96 7.92 6.48
CA SER A 141 13.74 8.38 5.30
C SER A 141 13.11 9.63 4.66
N MET A 142 12.61 9.55 3.42
CA MET A 142 11.90 10.65 2.73
C MET A 142 10.75 11.21 3.58
N GLY A 143 9.95 10.34 4.21
CA GLY A 143 8.88 10.77 5.12
C GLY A 143 9.41 11.52 6.35
N GLY A 144 10.63 11.24 6.81
CA GLY A 144 11.32 12.01 7.84
C GLY A 144 11.63 13.43 7.35
N GLY A 145 12.11 13.57 6.10
CA GLY A 145 12.30 14.88 5.48
C GLY A 145 11.00 15.69 5.39
N VAL A 146 9.90 15.04 5.02
CA VAL A 146 8.57 15.68 5.00
C VAL A 146 8.10 16.09 6.39
N ALA A 147 8.43 15.32 7.43
CA ALA A 147 8.00 15.61 8.80
C ALA A 147 8.69 16.83 9.43
N ILE A 148 9.86 17.23 8.96
CA ILE A 148 10.65 18.34 9.54
C ILE A 148 10.60 19.62 8.69
N GLY A 149 10.06 19.60 7.47
CA GLY A 149 9.86 20.76 6.60
C GLY A 149 8.51 21.39 6.77
#